data_25f00d05aad62fac74463c47f7eb2f0b
#
_entry.id   25f00d05aad62fac74463c47f7eb2f0b
#
_cell.length_a   1.000
_cell.length_b   1.000
_cell.length_c   1.000
_cell.angle_alpha   90.00
_cell.angle_beta   90.00
_cell.angle_gamma   90.00
#
_symmetry.space_group_name_H-M   'P 1'
#
loop_
_entity.id
_entity.type
_entity.pdbx_description
1 polymer ?
#
loop_
_entity_poly.entity_id
_entity_poly.type
_entity_poly.pdbx_seq_one_letter_code
_entity_poly.pdbx_strand_id
1 'polypeptide(L)'
;MAEAAKTYADLVSLIEKSEKEYDLALIEKAYKFAEAAHQGQVRRSGEPYIIHPIAVAYKLVEFGMDTPSVVAGLLHDVIEDTPVTYDDIVKAFGKEIANLTDGVTKLGKIPFSSREEQQAENLRKMLIAMSEDIRVIIIKFADRMHNLATLEYVAPQKQRDKALECLEVYAPIAHRLGMRKVKEYMEDVSLKYLDPVAYKEIEDNLEARSTKRKQFIETTKEMIRSRVEPLIPGVYIEGRVKSVNGIYRKMFIQGKSFDEIYDVFALRVIVDTINDCYNVLGIIHDMFTPLPNRFKDYISTPKQNMYQSLHTTVISKEGIPFEVQIRTWEMHHTAEYGIAAHWKYKLGMTSGNEKPDSLEGRLQWIRNMLDNQSESEDITDLVRSIKTDLAPEEVFVFTPKGDVINLPMGSTVIDFAYAIHSAVGNRMICLLYTSDAADDLIGV
;
A
#
# COMPACT_ATOMS: atom_id res chain seq x y z
N MET A 1 -12.25 5.79 16.90
CA MET A 1 -13.70 6.02 16.69
C MET A 1 -14.17 5.04 15.64
N ALA A 2 -15.22 4.26 15.90
CA ALA A 2 -15.82 3.39 14.89
C ALA A 2 -16.22 4.25 13.68
N GLU A 3 -15.82 3.83 12.48
CA GLU A 3 -16.23 4.51 11.24
C GLU A 3 -17.75 4.38 11.13
N ALA A 4 -18.48 5.50 10.96
CA ALA A 4 -19.93 5.45 10.87
C ALA A 4 -20.35 4.53 9.70
N ALA A 5 -21.38 3.72 9.93
CA ALA A 5 -21.90 2.80 8.92
C ALA A 5 -22.27 3.57 7.64
N LYS A 6 -21.72 3.15 6.51
CA LYS A 6 -22.00 3.77 5.21
C LYS A 6 -23.33 3.26 4.68
N THR A 7 -24.14 4.18 4.18
CA THR A 7 -25.41 3.88 3.51
C THR A 7 -25.24 3.86 2.00
N TYR A 8 -26.24 3.32 1.28
CA TYR A 8 -26.26 3.40 -0.19
C TYR A 8 -26.31 4.86 -0.68
N ALA A 9 -26.98 5.74 0.05
CA ALA A 9 -26.99 7.19 -0.27
C ALA A 9 -25.60 7.82 -0.16
N ASP A 10 -24.79 7.39 0.82
CA ASP A 10 -23.41 7.85 0.96
C ASP A 10 -22.54 7.38 -0.23
N LEU A 11 -22.75 6.14 -0.69
CA LEU A 11 -22.08 5.60 -1.89
C LEU A 11 -22.42 6.42 -3.13
N VAL A 12 -23.71 6.69 -3.36
CA VAL A 12 -24.18 7.51 -4.50
C VAL A 12 -23.59 8.91 -4.42
N SER A 13 -23.65 9.57 -3.25
CA SER A 13 -23.06 10.90 -3.05
C SER A 13 -21.55 10.95 -3.31
N LEU A 14 -20.82 9.87 -2.98
CA LEU A 14 -19.39 9.77 -3.29
C LEU A 14 -19.15 9.65 -4.80
N ILE A 15 -19.97 8.83 -5.48
CA ILE A 15 -19.90 8.65 -6.94
C ILE A 15 -20.19 9.97 -7.67
N GLU A 16 -21.22 10.70 -7.27
CA GLU A 16 -21.59 12.00 -7.88
C GLU A 16 -20.49 13.07 -7.71
N LYS A 17 -19.71 13.00 -6.65
CA LYS A 17 -18.56 13.88 -6.40
C LYS A 17 -17.29 13.44 -7.13
N SER A 18 -17.30 12.25 -7.69
CA SER A 18 -16.15 11.70 -8.41
C SER A 18 -16.06 12.34 -9.82
N GLU A 19 -14.84 12.63 -10.25
CA GLU A 19 -14.57 13.04 -11.65
C GLU A 19 -14.71 11.88 -12.65
N LYS A 20 -14.90 10.65 -12.15
CA LYS A 20 -15.01 9.44 -12.95
C LYS A 20 -16.45 9.10 -13.24
N GLU A 21 -16.71 8.68 -14.49
CA GLU A 21 -18.02 8.19 -14.90
C GLU A 21 -18.27 6.78 -14.35
N TYR A 22 -19.41 6.59 -13.69
CA TYR A 22 -19.91 5.32 -13.21
C TYR A 22 -21.29 5.00 -13.78
N ASP A 23 -21.54 3.73 -14.08
CA ASP A 23 -22.88 3.25 -14.42
C ASP A 23 -23.72 3.08 -13.12
N LEU A 24 -24.39 4.17 -12.74
CA LEU A 24 -25.24 4.19 -11.54
C LEU A 24 -26.40 3.20 -11.63
N ALA A 25 -26.94 2.94 -12.84
CA ALA A 25 -28.05 2.00 -13.01
C ALA A 25 -27.59 0.56 -12.72
N LEU A 26 -26.39 0.19 -13.16
CA LEU A 26 -25.80 -1.11 -12.90
C LEU A 26 -25.42 -1.27 -11.42
N ILE A 27 -24.90 -0.23 -10.78
CA ILE A 27 -24.57 -0.22 -9.35
C ILE A 27 -25.85 -0.34 -8.50
N GLU A 28 -26.92 0.39 -8.84
CA GLU A 28 -28.20 0.28 -8.16
C GLU A 28 -28.81 -1.12 -8.31
N LYS A 29 -28.72 -1.71 -9.50
CA LYS A 29 -29.15 -3.09 -9.76
C LYS A 29 -28.40 -4.09 -8.88
N ALA A 30 -27.08 -3.93 -8.76
CA ALA A 30 -26.23 -4.78 -7.92
C ALA A 30 -26.56 -4.64 -6.43
N TYR A 31 -26.77 -3.41 -5.96
CA TYR A 31 -27.19 -3.15 -4.58
C TYR A 31 -28.51 -3.87 -4.25
N LYS A 32 -29.55 -3.67 -5.09
CA LYS A 32 -30.86 -4.33 -4.88
C LYS A 32 -30.76 -5.87 -4.92
N PHE A 33 -29.90 -6.38 -5.80
CA PHE A 33 -29.66 -7.81 -5.92
C PHE A 33 -28.98 -8.36 -4.65
N ALA A 34 -27.93 -7.72 -4.17
CA ALA A 34 -27.22 -8.11 -2.95
C ALA A 34 -28.11 -7.96 -1.69
N GLU A 35 -28.90 -6.88 -1.60
CA GLU A 35 -29.85 -6.66 -0.50
C GLU A 35 -30.90 -7.77 -0.43
N ALA A 36 -31.46 -8.16 -1.58
CA ALA A 36 -32.43 -9.26 -1.65
C ALA A 36 -31.78 -10.61 -1.32
N ALA A 37 -30.56 -10.88 -1.80
CA ALA A 37 -29.82 -12.11 -1.55
C ALA A 37 -29.48 -12.29 -0.06
N HIS A 38 -29.10 -11.22 0.64
CA HIS A 38 -28.76 -11.20 2.06
C HIS A 38 -29.93 -10.87 2.99
N GLN A 39 -31.18 -10.91 2.47
CA GLN A 39 -32.35 -10.56 3.27
C GLN A 39 -32.47 -11.43 4.55
N GLY A 40 -32.60 -10.78 5.71
CA GLY A 40 -32.69 -11.44 7.02
C GLY A 40 -31.35 -11.83 7.62
N GLN A 41 -30.23 -11.68 6.92
CA GLN A 41 -28.91 -11.87 7.49
C GLN A 41 -28.45 -10.63 8.27
N VAL A 42 -27.82 -10.85 9.40
CA VAL A 42 -27.26 -9.79 10.26
C VAL A 42 -25.79 -10.07 10.56
N ARG A 43 -25.01 -9.00 10.67
CA ARG A 43 -23.61 -9.07 11.10
C ARG A 43 -23.53 -9.32 12.62
N ARG A 44 -22.33 -9.63 13.12
CA ARG A 44 -22.08 -9.80 14.56
C ARG A 44 -22.30 -8.50 15.36
N SER A 45 -22.23 -7.35 14.71
CA SER A 45 -22.61 -6.05 15.28
C SER A 45 -24.11 -5.87 15.49
N GLY A 46 -24.95 -6.78 14.93
CA GLY A 46 -26.40 -6.67 14.94
C GLY A 46 -27.01 -5.90 13.77
N GLU A 47 -26.17 -5.31 12.90
CA GLU A 47 -26.61 -4.54 11.73
C GLU A 47 -26.96 -5.45 10.56
N PRO A 48 -27.86 -5.01 9.61
CA PRO A 48 -28.14 -5.74 8.38
C PRO A 48 -26.84 -6.03 7.59
N TYR A 49 -26.75 -7.25 7.03
CA TYR A 49 -25.53 -7.69 6.34
C TYR A 49 -25.12 -6.77 5.18
N ILE A 50 -26.08 -6.18 4.48
CA ILE A 50 -25.87 -5.33 3.30
C ILE A 50 -24.95 -4.12 3.56
N ILE A 51 -24.82 -3.67 4.81
CA ILE A 51 -23.89 -2.59 5.19
C ILE A 51 -22.44 -2.93 4.82
N HIS A 52 -22.07 -4.21 4.90
CA HIS A 52 -20.72 -4.66 4.53
C HIS A 52 -20.42 -4.50 3.03
N PRO A 53 -21.22 -5.09 2.12
CA PRO A 53 -21.04 -4.83 0.67
C PRO A 53 -21.04 -3.35 0.28
N ILE A 54 -21.90 -2.53 0.91
CA ILE A 54 -21.91 -1.08 0.67
C ILE A 54 -20.56 -0.45 1.09
N ALA A 55 -20.04 -0.79 2.26
CA ALA A 55 -18.76 -0.26 2.74
C ALA A 55 -17.58 -0.69 1.85
N VAL A 56 -17.59 -1.93 1.34
CA VAL A 56 -16.60 -2.42 0.37
C VAL A 56 -16.68 -1.63 -0.93
N ALA A 57 -17.89 -1.46 -1.51
CA ALA A 57 -18.11 -0.68 -2.71
C ALA A 57 -17.69 0.80 -2.53
N TYR A 58 -17.99 1.38 -1.37
CA TYR A 58 -17.58 2.74 -1.01
C TYR A 58 -16.04 2.89 -1.06
N LYS A 59 -15.30 1.94 -0.46
CA LYS A 59 -13.83 1.92 -0.50
C LYS A 59 -13.28 1.77 -1.93
N LEU A 60 -13.93 0.97 -2.77
CA LEU A 60 -13.53 0.80 -4.17
C LEU A 60 -13.70 2.09 -4.97
N VAL A 61 -14.76 2.87 -4.71
CA VAL A 61 -14.93 4.21 -5.30
C VAL A 61 -13.85 5.17 -4.78
N GLU A 62 -13.52 5.16 -3.47
CA GLU A 62 -12.41 5.94 -2.92
C GLU A 62 -11.06 5.60 -3.59
N PHE A 63 -10.82 4.33 -3.93
CA PHE A 63 -9.63 3.88 -4.67
C PHE A 63 -9.68 4.27 -6.16
N GLY A 64 -10.80 4.77 -6.65
CA GLY A 64 -10.99 5.13 -8.05
C GLY A 64 -11.15 3.92 -8.97
N MET A 65 -11.65 2.78 -8.47
CA MET A 65 -11.89 1.57 -9.26
C MET A 65 -13.03 1.78 -10.27
N ASP A 66 -13.11 0.90 -11.27
CA ASP A 66 -14.13 0.93 -12.32
C ASP A 66 -15.50 0.39 -11.85
N THR A 67 -16.55 0.63 -12.66
CA THR A 67 -17.89 0.15 -12.37
C THR A 67 -17.96 -1.37 -12.15
N PRO A 68 -17.32 -2.24 -12.97
CA PRO A 68 -17.32 -3.68 -12.73
C PRO A 68 -16.75 -4.06 -11.37
N SER A 69 -15.66 -3.40 -10.92
CA SER A 69 -15.05 -3.64 -9.60
C SER A 69 -15.99 -3.24 -8.45
N VAL A 70 -16.66 -2.08 -8.58
CA VAL A 70 -17.63 -1.60 -7.57
C VAL A 70 -18.82 -2.54 -7.47
N VAL A 71 -19.35 -3.00 -8.61
CA VAL A 71 -20.43 -3.98 -8.68
C VAL A 71 -20.00 -5.32 -8.09
N ALA A 72 -18.81 -5.83 -8.44
CA ALA A 72 -18.28 -7.06 -7.84
C ALA A 72 -18.07 -6.91 -6.33
N GLY A 73 -17.67 -5.71 -5.85
CA GLY A 73 -17.62 -5.40 -4.42
C GLY A 73 -18.96 -5.46 -3.70
N LEU A 74 -20.07 -5.05 -4.36
CA LEU A 74 -21.43 -5.23 -3.83
C LEU A 74 -21.87 -6.70 -3.79
N LEU A 75 -21.34 -7.54 -4.69
CA LEU A 75 -21.75 -8.93 -4.88
C LEU A 75 -20.78 -9.95 -4.27
N HIS A 76 -19.65 -9.54 -3.68
CA HIS A 76 -18.51 -10.41 -3.39
C HIS A 76 -18.82 -11.58 -2.45
N ASP A 77 -19.76 -11.42 -1.51
CA ASP A 77 -20.18 -12.46 -0.57
C ASP A 77 -21.45 -13.21 -1.02
N VAL A 78 -22.10 -12.77 -2.12
CA VAL A 78 -23.37 -13.34 -2.55
C VAL A 78 -23.24 -14.82 -2.92
N ILE A 79 -22.17 -15.21 -3.63
CA ILE A 79 -21.93 -16.64 -3.97
C ILE A 79 -21.56 -17.46 -2.74
N GLU A 80 -20.89 -16.86 -1.74
CA GLU A 80 -20.40 -17.57 -0.56
C GLU A 80 -21.49 -17.80 0.48
N ASP A 81 -22.29 -16.77 0.75
CA ASP A 81 -23.18 -16.71 1.92
C ASP A 81 -24.67 -16.84 1.55
N THR A 82 -24.99 -17.04 0.25
CA THR A 82 -26.39 -17.16 -0.21
C THR A 82 -26.54 -18.31 -1.22
N PRO A 83 -27.76 -18.71 -1.59
CA PRO A 83 -28.02 -19.74 -2.60
C PRO A 83 -27.70 -19.31 -4.05
N VAL A 84 -27.34 -18.05 -4.28
CA VAL A 84 -27.03 -17.51 -5.62
C VAL A 84 -25.79 -18.18 -6.19
N THR A 85 -25.87 -18.61 -7.45
CA THR A 85 -24.80 -19.29 -8.15
C THR A 85 -23.98 -18.33 -9.05
N TYR A 86 -22.78 -18.76 -9.47
CA TYR A 86 -22.00 -18.07 -10.48
C TYR A 86 -22.81 -17.78 -11.77
N ASP A 87 -23.59 -18.77 -12.26
CA ASP A 87 -24.40 -18.65 -13.46
C ASP A 87 -25.51 -17.60 -13.33
N ASP A 88 -26.06 -17.42 -12.14
CA ASP A 88 -27.05 -16.38 -11.87
C ASP A 88 -26.43 -14.99 -11.99
N ILE A 89 -25.21 -14.81 -11.50
CA ILE A 89 -24.47 -13.55 -11.66
C ILE A 89 -24.10 -13.33 -13.12
N VAL A 90 -23.65 -14.34 -13.85
CA VAL A 90 -23.38 -14.23 -15.30
C VAL A 90 -24.61 -13.74 -16.06
N LYS A 91 -25.78 -14.32 -15.77
CA LYS A 91 -27.05 -13.92 -16.42
C LYS A 91 -27.46 -12.49 -16.08
N ALA A 92 -27.24 -12.07 -14.83
CA ALA A 92 -27.68 -10.76 -14.36
C ALA A 92 -26.70 -9.62 -14.71
N PHE A 93 -25.39 -9.87 -14.61
CA PHE A 93 -24.35 -8.82 -14.65
C PHE A 93 -23.23 -9.08 -15.68
N GLY A 94 -23.24 -10.23 -16.34
CA GLY A 94 -22.23 -10.59 -17.34
C GLY A 94 -21.01 -11.31 -16.75
N LYS A 95 -20.21 -11.88 -17.65
CA LYS A 95 -19.11 -12.80 -17.30
C LYS A 95 -17.96 -12.08 -16.56
N GLU A 96 -17.66 -10.83 -16.89
CA GLU A 96 -16.59 -10.05 -16.25
C GLU A 96 -16.85 -9.90 -14.75
N ILE A 97 -18.04 -9.41 -14.38
CA ILE A 97 -18.42 -9.20 -12.98
C ILE A 97 -18.50 -10.53 -12.24
N ALA A 98 -19.04 -11.57 -12.87
CA ALA A 98 -19.09 -12.90 -12.28
C ALA A 98 -17.71 -13.48 -12.00
N ASN A 99 -16.74 -13.29 -12.90
CA ASN A 99 -15.35 -13.73 -12.70
C ASN A 99 -14.68 -12.98 -11.53
N LEU A 100 -14.88 -11.66 -11.43
CA LEU A 100 -14.35 -10.88 -10.32
C LEU A 100 -14.94 -11.35 -8.98
N THR A 101 -16.26 -11.54 -8.92
CA THR A 101 -16.96 -12.02 -7.72
C THR A 101 -16.47 -13.41 -7.29
N ASP A 102 -16.42 -14.37 -8.22
CA ASP A 102 -15.94 -15.73 -7.98
C ASP A 102 -14.44 -15.76 -7.56
N GLY A 103 -13.62 -14.91 -8.17
CA GLY A 103 -12.21 -14.76 -7.81
C GLY A 103 -12.04 -14.34 -6.35
N VAL A 104 -12.85 -13.38 -5.87
CA VAL A 104 -12.83 -12.96 -4.45
C VAL A 104 -13.29 -14.08 -3.52
N THR A 105 -14.32 -14.83 -3.89
CA THR A 105 -14.88 -15.95 -3.12
C THR A 105 -13.87 -17.10 -2.98
N LYS A 106 -13.18 -17.46 -4.05
CA LYS A 106 -12.19 -18.56 -4.06
C LYS A 106 -10.99 -18.31 -3.13
N LEU A 107 -10.72 -17.08 -2.77
CA LEU A 107 -9.68 -16.71 -1.79
C LEU A 107 -10.08 -17.05 -0.34
N GLY A 108 -11.34 -17.45 -0.08
CA GLY A 108 -11.91 -17.63 1.26
C GLY A 108 -11.93 -19.05 1.83
N LYS A 109 -11.90 -20.10 1.00
CA LYS A 109 -12.28 -21.46 1.45
C LYS A 109 -11.23 -22.52 1.23
N ILE A 110 -10.59 -23.04 2.33
CA ILE A 110 -10.03 -24.40 2.40
C ILE A 110 -9.88 -24.87 3.85
N PRO A 111 -10.20 -26.13 4.21
CA PRO A 111 -9.79 -26.76 5.46
C PRO A 111 -8.35 -27.28 5.34
N PHE A 112 -7.51 -27.03 6.34
CA PHE A 112 -6.10 -27.41 6.35
C PHE A 112 -5.71 -28.17 7.61
N SER A 113 -4.62 -28.93 7.52
CA SER A 113 -4.03 -29.71 8.60
C SER A 113 -3.14 -28.88 9.52
N SER A 114 -2.50 -27.81 9.00
CA SER A 114 -1.68 -26.89 9.79
C SER A 114 -1.92 -25.42 9.41
N ARG A 115 -1.55 -24.49 10.34
CA ARG A 115 -1.67 -23.03 10.14
C ARG A 115 -0.72 -22.52 9.05
N GLU A 116 0.45 -23.09 8.95
CA GLU A 116 1.48 -22.72 7.98
C GLU A 116 1.07 -23.15 6.56
N GLU A 117 0.56 -24.38 6.39
CA GLU A 117 0.01 -24.84 5.10
C GLU A 117 -1.18 -23.97 4.66
N GLN A 118 -2.02 -23.57 5.60
CA GLN A 118 -3.16 -22.68 5.32
C GLN A 118 -2.69 -21.31 4.79
N GLN A 119 -1.69 -20.72 5.41
CA GLN A 119 -1.13 -19.43 4.99
C GLN A 119 -0.52 -19.53 3.58
N ALA A 120 0.25 -20.59 3.33
CA ALA A 120 0.90 -20.85 2.06
C ALA A 120 -0.09 -20.96 0.91
N GLU A 121 -1.09 -21.80 1.07
CA GLU A 121 -2.09 -22.07 0.04
C GLU A 121 -3.00 -20.85 -0.20
N ASN A 122 -3.36 -20.10 0.87
CA ASN A 122 -4.09 -18.85 0.71
C ASN A 122 -3.28 -17.84 -0.11
N LEU A 123 -1.99 -17.72 0.18
CA LEU A 123 -1.11 -16.81 -0.53
C LEU A 123 -0.93 -17.22 -2.00
N ARG A 124 -0.73 -18.53 -2.26
CA ARG A 124 -0.68 -19.09 -3.62
C ARG A 124 -1.93 -18.75 -4.43
N LYS A 125 -3.11 -18.97 -3.86
CA LYS A 125 -4.38 -18.65 -4.52
C LYS A 125 -4.52 -17.16 -4.80
N MET A 126 -4.09 -16.31 -3.88
CA MET A 126 -4.07 -14.87 -4.11
C MET A 126 -3.19 -14.51 -5.30
N LEU A 127 -1.98 -15.10 -5.40
CA LEU A 127 -1.09 -14.87 -6.54
C LEU A 127 -1.70 -15.33 -7.86
N ILE A 128 -2.35 -16.51 -7.88
CA ILE A 128 -3.03 -17.03 -9.07
C ILE A 128 -4.18 -16.08 -9.46
N ALA A 129 -5.06 -15.70 -8.53
CA ALA A 129 -6.16 -14.78 -8.80
C ALA A 129 -5.67 -13.41 -9.27
N MET A 130 -4.57 -12.90 -8.68
CA MET A 130 -3.93 -11.65 -9.12
C MET A 130 -3.33 -11.74 -10.52
N SER A 131 -2.84 -12.91 -10.93
CA SER A 131 -2.30 -13.11 -12.28
C SER A 131 -3.40 -13.13 -13.35
N GLU A 132 -4.62 -13.54 -12.99
CA GLU A 132 -5.80 -13.52 -13.86
C GLU A 132 -6.40 -12.10 -13.93
N ASP A 133 -6.68 -11.48 -12.79
CA ASP A 133 -7.18 -10.11 -12.70
C ASP A 133 -6.82 -9.46 -11.35
N ILE A 134 -5.97 -8.44 -11.41
CA ILE A 134 -5.50 -7.73 -10.21
C ILE A 134 -6.62 -7.05 -9.42
N ARG A 135 -7.77 -6.76 -10.04
CA ARG A 135 -8.92 -6.15 -9.37
C ARG A 135 -9.46 -7.03 -8.23
N VAL A 136 -9.31 -8.36 -8.35
CA VAL A 136 -9.71 -9.32 -7.31
C VAL A 136 -9.06 -9.03 -5.96
N ILE A 137 -7.73 -8.77 -5.95
CA ILE A 137 -7.03 -8.47 -4.68
C ILE A 137 -7.39 -7.08 -4.15
N ILE A 138 -7.68 -6.10 -5.03
CA ILE A 138 -8.09 -4.76 -4.61
C ILE A 138 -9.47 -4.82 -3.93
N ILE A 139 -10.41 -5.60 -4.48
CA ILE A 139 -11.71 -5.87 -3.84
C ILE A 139 -11.50 -6.56 -2.48
N LYS A 140 -10.59 -7.55 -2.44
CA LYS A 140 -10.26 -8.24 -1.18
C LYS A 140 -9.63 -7.32 -0.13
N PHE A 141 -8.84 -6.33 -0.54
CA PHE A 141 -8.35 -5.31 0.40
C PHE A 141 -9.48 -4.47 0.99
N ALA A 142 -10.44 -4.03 0.17
CA ALA A 142 -11.61 -3.29 0.64
C ALA A 142 -12.45 -4.12 1.62
N ASP A 143 -12.67 -5.41 1.32
CA ASP A 143 -13.31 -6.39 2.22
C ASP A 143 -12.56 -6.48 3.56
N ARG A 144 -11.24 -6.73 3.52
CA ARG A 144 -10.41 -6.87 4.72
C ARG A 144 -10.35 -5.60 5.56
N MET A 145 -10.30 -4.42 4.94
CA MET A 145 -10.33 -3.15 5.66
C MET A 145 -11.64 -2.98 6.45
N HIS A 146 -12.79 -3.31 5.86
CA HIS A 146 -14.06 -3.24 6.57
C HIS A 146 -14.18 -4.32 7.66
N ASN A 147 -13.67 -5.52 7.42
CA ASN A 147 -13.64 -6.57 8.42
C ASN A 147 -12.75 -6.19 9.62
N LEU A 148 -11.62 -5.50 9.40
CA LEU A 148 -10.79 -4.95 10.47
C LEU A 148 -11.51 -3.82 11.24
N ALA A 149 -12.25 -2.95 10.55
CA ALA A 149 -13.01 -1.86 11.17
C ALA A 149 -14.09 -2.37 12.14
N THR A 150 -14.62 -3.58 11.92
CA THR A 150 -15.65 -4.22 12.74
C THR A 150 -15.11 -5.37 13.60
N LEU A 151 -13.80 -5.45 13.79
CA LEU A 151 -13.16 -6.59 14.46
C LEU A 151 -13.49 -6.66 15.97
N GLU A 152 -13.89 -5.55 16.58
CA GLU A 152 -14.28 -5.47 17.99
C GLU A 152 -15.48 -6.38 18.35
N TYR A 153 -16.35 -6.69 17.39
CA TYR A 153 -17.50 -7.57 17.57
C TYR A 153 -17.17 -9.07 17.46
N VAL A 154 -15.91 -9.41 17.24
CA VAL A 154 -15.44 -10.79 17.07
C VAL A 154 -14.76 -11.27 18.36
N ALA A 155 -14.82 -12.58 18.65
CA ALA A 155 -14.18 -13.17 19.83
C ALA A 155 -12.65 -12.87 19.86
N PRO A 156 -12.03 -12.61 21.03
CA PRO A 156 -10.64 -12.14 21.15
C PRO A 156 -9.60 -12.98 20.40
N GLN A 157 -9.72 -14.32 20.43
CA GLN A 157 -8.79 -15.16 19.69
C GLN A 157 -8.90 -14.94 18.17
N LYS A 158 -10.12 -14.84 17.66
CA LYS A 158 -10.35 -14.56 16.22
C LYS A 158 -9.92 -13.13 15.83
N GLN A 159 -9.99 -12.16 16.77
CA GLN A 159 -9.43 -10.82 16.53
C GLN A 159 -7.93 -10.89 16.25
N ARG A 160 -7.19 -11.61 17.12
CA ARG A 160 -5.74 -11.78 16.96
C ARG A 160 -5.38 -12.53 15.69
N ASP A 161 -6.09 -13.63 15.38
CA ASP A 161 -5.82 -14.43 14.17
C ASP A 161 -6.03 -13.61 12.90
N LYS A 162 -7.13 -12.83 12.81
CA LYS A 162 -7.41 -11.97 11.65
C LYS A 162 -6.47 -10.77 11.55
N ALA A 163 -6.10 -10.18 12.67
CA ALA A 163 -5.11 -9.10 12.72
C ALA A 163 -3.74 -9.60 12.24
N LEU A 164 -3.31 -10.78 12.68
CA LEU A 164 -2.05 -11.39 12.26
C LEU A 164 -2.07 -11.75 10.76
N GLU A 165 -3.15 -12.33 10.26
CA GLU A 165 -3.33 -12.60 8.82
C GLU A 165 -3.19 -11.30 8.00
N CYS A 166 -3.82 -10.21 8.45
CA CYS A 166 -3.71 -8.93 7.75
C CYS A 166 -2.28 -8.37 7.77
N LEU A 167 -1.58 -8.47 8.91
CA LEU A 167 -0.22 -7.95 9.05
C LEU A 167 0.80 -8.77 8.26
N GLU A 168 0.67 -10.11 8.26
CA GLU A 168 1.66 -11.00 7.64
C GLU A 168 1.43 -11.25 6.15
N VAL A 169 0.18 -11.09 5.65
CA VAL A 169 -0.18 -11.43 4.27
C VAL A 169 -0.65 -10.21 3.50
N TYR A 170 -1.74 -9.57 3.92
CA TYR A 170 -2.36 -8.51 3.11
C TYR A 170 -1.57 -7.20 3.09
N ALA A 171 -1.01 -6.78 4.23
CA ALA A 171 -0.23 -5.54 4.30
C ALA A 171 1.06 -5.60 3.45
N PRO A 172 1.85 -6.69 3.42
CA PRO A 172 2.97 -6.85 2.51
C PRO A 172 2.57 -6.82 1.02
N ILE A 173 1.47 -7.49 0.63
CA ILE A 173 0.97 -7.43 -0.75
C ILE A 173 0.55 -5.99 -1.11
N ALA A 174 -0.20 -5.31 -0.23
CA ALA A 174 -0.57 -3.92 -0.43
C ALA A 174 0.67 -3.01 -0.58
N HIS A 175 1.74 -3.28 0.19
CA HIS A 175 3.02 -2.59 0.06
C HIS A 175 3.65 -2.80 -1.31
N ARG A 176 3.71 -4.04 -1.79
CA ARG A 176 4.29 -4.38 -3.09
C ARG A 176 3.51 -3.78 -4.25
N LEU A 177 2.19 -3.69 -4.12
CA LEU A 177 1.32 -3.02 -5.08
C LEU A 177 1.32 -1.48 -4.94
N GLY A 178 2.12 -0.91 -4.04
CA GLY A 178 2.22 0.52 -3.82
C GLY A 178 1.01 1.15 -3.11
N MET A 179 0.03 0.37 -2.65
CA MET A 179 -1.20 0.84 -2.00
C MET A 179 -0.96 1.22 -0.54
N ARG A 180 -0.26 2.32 -0.34
CA ARG A 180 0.22 2.74 0.97
C ARG A 180 -0.89 2.98 1.99
N LYS A 181 -1.99 3.63 1.60
CA LYS A 181 -3.13 3.87 2.50
C LYS A 181 -3.72 2.57 3.02
N VAL A 182 -3.86 1.58 2.15
CA VAL A 182 -4.35 0.24 2.51
C VAL A 182 -3.39 -0.43 3.48
N LYS A 183 -2.10 -0.43 3.16
CA LYS A 183 -1.05 -0.99 4.01
C LYS A 183 -1.05 -0.35 5.40
N GLU A 184 -0.92 0.98 5.48
CA GLU A 184 -0.85 1.71 6.77
C GLU A 184 -2.11 1.45 7.61
N TYR A 185 -3.30 1.47 7.00
CA TYR A 185 -4.55 1.15 7.70
C TYR A 185 -4.55 -0.28 8.28
N MET A 186 -4.19 -1.27 7.45
CA MET A 186 -4.15 -2.67 7.90
C MET A 186 -3.15 -2.89 9.02
N GLU A 187 -1.96 -2.30 8.90
CA GLU A 187 -0.90 -2.39 9.93
C GLU A 187 -1.33 -1.72 11.24
N ASP A 188 -1.86 -0.50 11.19
CA ASP A 188 -2.24 0.27 12.38
C ASP A 188 -3.40 -0.41 13.15
N VAL A 189 -4.45 -0.85 12.43
CA VAL A 189 -5.57 -1.54 13.07
C VAL A 189 -5.15 -2.91 13.60
N SER A 190 -4.32 -3.65 12.88
CA SER A 190 -3.82 -4.96 13.35
C SER A 190 -2.97 -4.82 14.61
N LEU A 191 -2.10 -3.81 14.68
CA LEU A 191 -1.26 -3.55 15.85
C LEU A 191 -2.10 -3.33 17.12
N LYS A 192 -3.24 -2.63 17.01
CA LYS A 192 -4.17 -2.40 18.12
C LYS A 192 -4.63 -3.70 18.79
N TYR A 193 -4.77 -4.79 18.03
CA TYR A 193 -5.20 -6.11 18.55
C TYR A 193 -4.04 -7.04 18.89
N LEU A 194 -2.87 -6.86 18.27
CA LEU A 194 -1.69 -7.72 18.48
C LEU A 194 -0.86 -7.25 19.66
N ASP A 195 -0.64 -5.93 19.77
CA ASP A 195 0.10 -5.29 20.86
C ASP A 195 -0.60 -4.02 21.34
N PRO A 196 -1.72 -4.16 22.08
CA PRO A 196 -2.51 -3.03 22.55
C PRO A 196 -1.75 -2.11 23.53
N VAL A 197 -0.73 -2.63 24.21
CA VAL A 197 0.07 -1.85 25.16
C VAL A 197 0.96 -0.85 24.41
N ALA A 198 1.74 -1.35 23.46
CA ALA A 198 2.59 -0.50 22.64
C ALA A 198 1.75 0.45 21.75
N TYR A 199 0.61 -0.01 21.21
CA TYR A 199 -0.31 0.84 20.47
C TYR A 199 -0.76 2.03 21.32
N LYS A 200 -1.19 1.78 22.55
CA LYS A 200 -1.66 2.81 23.48
C LYS A 200 -0.55 3.78 23.88
N GLU A 201 0.65 3.27 24.15
CA GLU A 201 1.81 4.12 24.46
C GLU A 201 2.13 5.09 23.32
N ILE A 202 2.08 4.62 22.06
CA ILE A 202 2.32 5.48 20.89
C ILE A 202 1.19 6.50 20.74
N GLU A 203 -0.07 6.09 20.90
CA GLU A 203 -1.24 6.97 20.82
C GLU A 203 -1.17 8.10 21.86
N ASP A 204 -0.85 7.77 23.11
CA ASP A 204 -0.67 8.74 24.20
C ASP A 204 0.50 9.71 23.92
N ASN A 205 1.60 9.23 23.37
CA ASN A 205 2.74 10.06 22.96
C ASN A 205 2.37 11.01 21.80
N LEU A 206 1.59 10.53 20.83
CA LEU A 206 1.09 11.37 19.72
C LEU A 206 0.13 12.44 20.24
N GLU A 207 -0.79 12.09 21.13
CA GLU A 207 -1.77 13.01 21.70
C GLU A 207 -1.10 14.09 22.56
N ALA A 208 -0.20 13.71 23.46
CA ALA A 208 0.52 14.62 24.35
C ALA A 208 1.31 15.70 23.57
N ARG A 209 1.82 15.35 22.39
CA ARG A 209 2.62 16.26 21.56
C ARG A 209 1.83 16.92 20.42
N SER A 210 0.57 16.51 20.22
CA SER A 210 -0.21 16.89 19.03
C SER A 210 -0.41 18.39 18.90
N THR A 211 -0.76 19.09 19.99
CA THR A 211 -1.09 20.52 19.95
C THR A 211 0.11 21.38 19.55
N LYS A 212 1.25 21.20 20.23
CA LYS A 212 2.48 21.96 19.93
C LYS A 212 3.01 21.65 18.54
N ARG A 213 2.98 20.36 18.14
CA ARG A 213 3.46 19.93 16.83
C ARG A 213 2.54 20.36 15.69
N LYS A 214 1.23 20.31 15.87
CA LYS A 214 0.28 20.83 14.88
C LYS A 214 0.49 22.34 14.65
N GLN A 215 0.65 23.11 15.73
CA GLN A 215 0.92 24.55 15.61
C GLN A 215 2.26 24.80 14.88
N PHE A 216 3.32 24.07 15.20
CA PHE A 216 4.59 24.15 14.51
C PHE A 216 4.46 23.80 13.00
N ILE A 217 3.76 22.71 12.68
CA ILE A 217 3.53 22.30 11.28
C ILE A 217 2.74 23.36 10.52
N GLU A 218 1.66 23.92 11.08
CA GLU A 218 0.88 24.95 10.39
C GLU A 218 1.69 26.25 10.22
N THR A 219 2.44 26.68 11.22
CA THR A 219 3.32 27.85 11.09
C THR A 219 4.41 27.63 10.02
N THR A 220 5.03 26.47 10.04
CA THR A 220 6.09 26.11 9.05
C THR A 220 5.51 25.99 7.64
N LYS A 221 4.32 25.40 7.50
CA LYS A 221 3.59 25.28 6.23
C LYS A 221 3.31 26.66 5.62
N GLU A 222 2.81 27.61 6.40
CA GLU A 222 2.56 28.97 5.90
C GLU A 222 3.87 29.71 5.55
N MET A 223 4.94 29.50 6.31
CA MET A 223 6.25 30.05 6.01
C MET A 223 6.80 29.50 4.68
N ILE A 224 6.70 28.20 4.44
CA ILE A 224 7.12 27.59 3.18
C ILE A 224 6.22 28.08 2.03
N ARG A 225 4.88 28.09 2.24
CA ARG A 225 3.93 28.57 1.23
C ARG A 225 4.26 29.98 0.78
N SER A 226 4.47 30.93 1.71
CA SER A 226 4.77 32.32 1.39
C SER A 226 6.05 32.49 0.54
N ARG A 227 6.99 31.54 0.63
CA ARG A 227 8.24 31.57 -0.12
C ARG A 227 8.14 30.84 -1.46
N VAL A 228 7.35 29.76 -1.54
CA VAL A 228 7.25 28.91 -2.73
C VAL A 228 6.17 29.39 -3.70
N GLU A 229 5.00 29.79 -3.23
CA GLU A 229 3.83 30.16 -4.04
C GLU A 229 4.13 31.26 -5.09
N PRO A 230 4.95 32.32 -4.79
CA PRO A 230 5.29 33.33 -5.80
C PRO A 230 6.15 32.82 -6.95
N LEU A 231 6.87 31.72 -6.74
CA LEU A 231 7.78 31.11 -7.72
C LEU A 231 7.15 29.91 -8.42
N ILE A 232 6.31 29.18 -7.70
CA ILE A 232 5.61 27.96 -8.15
C ILE A 232 4.13 28.08 -7.75
N PRO A 233 3.33 28.78 -8.58
CA PRO A 233 1.90 28.94 -8.30
C PRO A 233 1.16 27.59 -8.26
N GLY A 234 0.20 27.46 -7.34
CA GLY A 234 -0.58 26.24 -7.19
C GLY A 234 0.09 25.15 -6.36
N VAL A 235 1.20 25.45 -5.69
CA VAL A 235 1.82 24.51 -4.76
C VAL A 235 0.84 24.10 -3.65
N TYR A 236 0.70 22.80 -3.43
CA TYR A 236 -0.10 22.27 -2.34
C TYR A 236 0.81 21.75 -1.21
N ILE A 237 0.55 22.20 0.02
CA ILE A 237 1.34 21.83 1.18
C ILE A 237 0.43 21.27 2.26
N GLU A 238 0.74 20.08 2.73
CA GLU A 238 0.01 19.42 3.80
C GLU A 238 0.93 18.92 4.92
N GLY A 239 0.41 18.92 6.16
CA GLY A 239 1.03 18.23 7.28
C GLY A 239 0.70 16.73 7.23
N ARG A 240 1.67 15.90 7.56
CA ARG A 240 1.52 14.45 7.63
C ARG A 240 1.95 13.93 8.99
N VAL A 241 1.16 13.02 9.55
CA VAL A 241 1.53 12.22 10.72
C VAL A 241 1.90 10.81 10.25
N LYS A 242 2.98 10.26 10.81
CA LYS A 242 3.42 8.89 10.52
C LYS A 242 2.44 7.88 11.12
N SER A 243 2.22 6.76 10.45
CA SER A 243 1.38 5.65 10.93
C SER A 243 1.87 5.10 12.28
N VAL A 244 0.96 4.61 13.10
CA VAL A 244 1.26 4.07 14.43
C VAL A 244 2.23 2.90 14.32
N ASN A 245 1.99 1.98 13.38
CA ASN A 245 2.91 0.86 13.11
C ASN A 245 4.28 1.33 12.61
N GLY A 246 4.33 2.42 11.83
CA GLY A 246 5.60 3.02 11.41
C GLY A 246 6.42 3.58 12.57
N ILE A 247 5.76 4.11 13.60
CA ILE A 247 6.39 4.55 14.87
C ILE A 247 6.79 3.33 15.71
N TYR A 248 5.89 2.32 15.84
CA TYR A 248 6.13 1.08 16.54
C TYR A 248 7.43 0.40 16.09
N ARG A 249 7.62 0.24 14.76
CA ARG A 249 8.83 -0.36 14.21
C ARG A 249 10.10 0.41 14.62
N LYS A 250 10.04 1.74 14.69
CA LYS A 250 11.19 2.55 15.10
C LYS A 250 11.46 2.48 16.59
N MET A 251 10.42 2.46 17.43
CA MET A 251 10.56 2.40 18.87
C MET A 251 10.94 0.99 19.35
N PHE A 252 10.14 0.00 19.02
CA PHE A 252 10.23 -1.33 19.62
C PHE A 252 11.10 -2.31 18.82
N ILE A 253 11.28 -2.12 17.51
CA ILE A 253 12.15 -2.99 16.71
C ILE A 253 13.54 -2.37 16.53
N GLN A 254 13.63 -1.04 16.26
CA GLN A 254 14.91 -0.35 16.05
C GLN A 254 15.48 0.29 17.34
N GLY A 255 14.77 0.21 18.47
CA GLY A 255 15.22 0.69 19.78
C GLY A 255 15.33 2.23 19.91
N LYS A 256 14.63 3.00 19.06
CA LYS A 256 14.66 4.47 19.11
C LYS A 256 13.64 4.99 20.11
N SER A 257 14.01 6.03 20.86
CA SER A 257 13.03 6.80 21.62
C SER A 257 12.09 7.57 20.68
N PHE A 258 10.90 7.93 21.15
CA PHE A 258 9.94 8.69 20.36
C PHE A 258 10.54 10.03 19.87
N ASP A 259 11.39 10.68 20.66
CA ASP A 259 12.00 11.98 20.33
C ASP A 259 13.11 11.88 19.28
N GLU A 260 13.68 10.70 19.06
CA GLU A 260 14.66 10.43 17.99
C GLU A 260 14.01 10.13 16.62
N ILE A 261 12.66 10.09 16.58
CA ILE A 261 11.91 9.85 15.35
C ILE A 261 11.52 11.20 14.72
N TYR A 262 12.36 11.75 13.88
CA TYR A 262 12.18 13.10 13.29
C TYR A 262 11.07 13.16 12.23
N ASP A 263 10.59 12.04 11.72
CA ASP A 263 9.54 11.92 10.69
C ASP A 263 8.15 11.54 11.25
N VAL A 264 7.95 11.68 12.57
CA VAL A 264 6.61 11.50 13.17
C VAL A 264 5.64 12.52 12.62
N PHE A 265 6.09 13.78 12.54
CA PHE A 265 5.37 14.88 11.92
C PHE A 265 6.22 15.40 10.77
N ALA A 266 5.69 15.34 9.57
CA ALA A 266 6.37 15.71 8.35
C ALA A 266 5.52 16.71 7.54
N LEU A 267 6.15 17.46 6.66
CA LEU A 267 5.48 18.26 5.64
C LEU A 267 5.56 17.56 4.30
N ARG A 268 4.50 17.67 3.53
CA ARG A 268 4.46 17.22 2.16
C ARG A 268 4.18 18.40 1.25
N VAL A 269 5.03 18.60 0.27
CA VAL A 269 4.89 19.63 -0.77
C VAL A 269 4.60 18.93 -2.09
N ILE A 270 3.49 19.29 -2.72
CA ILE A 270 3.05 18.71 -3.99
C ILE A 270 3.03 19.80 -5.04
N VAL A 271 3.64 19.53 -6.18
CA VAL A 271 3.79 20.44 -7.32
C VAL A 271 3.41 19.73 -8.63
N ASP A 272 3.40 20.45 -9.74
CA ASP A 272 2.96 19.88 -11.02
C ASP A 272 4.11 19.16 -11.77
N THR A 273 5.34 19.67 -11.69
CA THR A 273 6.45 19.14 -12.49
C THR A 273 7.61 18.61 -11.64
N ILE A 274 8.43 17.72 -12.23
CA ILE A 274 9.65 17.20 -11.60
C ILE A 274 10.65 18.36 -11.37
N ASN A 275 10.78 19.29 -12.32
CA ASN A 275 11.66 20.44 -12.16
C ASN A 275 11.27 21.28 -10.94
N ASP A 276 9.97 21.47 -10.71
CA ASP A 276 9.49 22.19 -9.53
C ASP A 276 9.80 21.45 -8.23
N CYS A 277 9.83 20.12 -8.23
CA CYS A 277 10.28 19.35 -7.07
C CYS A 277 11.71 19.74 -6.65
N TYR A 278 12.65 19.83 -7.61
CA TYR A 278 14.02 20.20 -7.31
C TYR A 278 14.16 21.70 -6.99
N ASN A 279 13.36 22.57 -7.60
CA ASN A 279 13.30 23.99 -7.26
C ASN A 279 12.83 24.18 -5.80
N VAL A 280 11.77 23.49 -5.39
CA VAL A 280 11.27 23.49 -3.99
C VAL A 280 12.35 22.98 -3.04
N LEU A 281 13.08 21.92 -3.39
CA LEU A 281 14.19 21.42 -2.57
C LEU A 281 15.23 22.50 -2.30
N GLY A 282 15.64 23.25 -3.35
CA GLY A 282 16.57 24.37 -3.22
C GLY A 282 16.05 25.45 -2.27
N ILE A 283 14.77 25.83 -2.42
CA ILE A 283 14.11 26.81 -1.54
C ILE A 283 14.08 26.33 -0.08
N ILE A 284 13.74 25.07 0.16
CA ILE A 284 13.72 24.49 1.50
C ILE A 284 15.09 24.49 2.15
N HIS A 285 16.14 24.17 1.39
CA HIS A 285 17.53 24.20 1.89
C HIS A 285 18.08 25.62 2.10
N ASP A 286 17.55 26.64 1.38
CA ASP A 286 17.82 28.05 1.65
C ASP A 286 17.14 28.54 2.94
N MET A 287 15.92 28.06 3.22
CA MET A 287 15.14 28.44 4.40
C MET A 287 15.58 27.75 5.69
N PHE A 288 16.03 26.50 5.60
CA PHE A 288 16.30 25.61 6.73
C PHE A 288 17.62 24.86 6.52
N THR A 289 18.30 24.53 7.60
CA THR A 289 19.58 23.80 7.53
C THR A 289 19.33 22.30 7.34
N PRO A 290 19.76 21.68 6.22
CA PRO A 290 19.60 20.25 6.02
C PRO A 290 20.50 19.42 6.96
N LEU A 291 19.98 18.33 7.49
CA LEU A 291 20.74 17.35 8.26
C LEU A 291 21.60 16.49 7.31
N PRO A 292 22.91 16.35 7.58
CA PRO A 292 23.79 15.50 6.77
C PRO A 292 23.27 14.04 6.70
N ASN A 293 23.44 13.40 5.53
CA ASN A 293 23.05 12.01 5.28
C ASN A 293 21.54 11.69 5.49
N ARG A 294 20.69 12.73 5.43
CA ARG A 294 19.21 12.59 5.56
C ARG A 294 18.46 13.01 4.31
N PHE A 295 19.15 13.26 3.22
CA PHE A 295 18.54 13.45 1.90
C PHE A 295 18.41 12.12 1.16
N LYS A 296 17.26 11.91 0.50
CA LYS A 296 17.01 10.75 -0.35
C LYS A 296 16.26 11.18 -1.60
N ASP A 297 16.77 10.82 -2.74
CA ASP A 297 16.18 11.09 -4.05
C ASP A 297 15.56 9.80 -4.61
N TYR A 298 14.26 9.63 -4.34
CA TYR A 298 13.47 8.55 -4.92
C TYR A 298 12.79 8.95 -6.24
N ILE A 299 13.06 10.16 -6.79
CA ILE A 299 12.62 10.53 -8.13
C ILE A 299 13.59 9.95 -9.15
N SER A 300 14.88 10.14 -8.93
CA SER A 300 15.94 9.60 -9.78
C SER A 300 16.10 8.09 -9.63
N THR A 301 15.85 7.57 -8.43
CA THR A 301 15.94 6.13 -8.12
C THR A 301 14.66 5.65 -7.45
N PRO A 302 13.60 5.36 -8.24
CA PRO A 302 12.31 4.90 -7.71
C PRO A 302 12.44 3.58 -6.97
N LYS A 303 11.61 3.38 -5.94
CA LYS A 303 11.50 2.08 -5.28
C LYS A 303 10.79 1.05 -6.18
N GLN A 304 10.96 -0.25 -5.90
CA GLN A 304 10.29 -1.34 -6.65
C GLN A 304 8.76 -1.20 -6.66
N ASN A 305 8.16 -0.64 -5.61
CA ASN A 305 6.74 -0.34 -5.54
C ASN A 305 6.35 0.98 -6.23
N MET A 306 7.21 1.52 -7.11
CA MET A 306 7.04 2.75 -7.87
C MET A 306 6.91 4.02 -7.02
N TYR A 307 7.31 3.98 -5.75
CA TYR A 307 7.33 5.16 -4.90
C TYR A 307 8.38 6.15 -5.36
N GLN A 308 7.97 7.39 -5.61
CA GLN A 308 8.83 8.52 -5.98
C GLN A 308 8.56 9.72 -5.08
N SER A 309 9.61 10.35 -4.59
CA SER A 309 9.58 11.60 -3.80
C SER A 309 11.00 12.04 -3.48
N LEU A 310 11.26 13.31 -3.33
CA LEU A 310 12.44 13.80 -2.63
C LEU A 310 12.14 13.83 -1.13
N HIS A 311 13.05 13.34 -0.31
CA HIS A 311 12.97 13.40 1.14
C HIS A 311 14.15 14.16 1.67
N THR A 312 13.93 15.18 2.47
CA THR A 312 14.97 15.88 3.19
C THR A 312 14.56 16.11 4.64
N THR A 313 15.48 15.90 5.58
CA THR A 313 15.27 16.27 6.97
C THR A 313 16.04 17.55 7.25
N VAL A 314 15.35 18.56 7.72
CA VAL A 314 15.91 19.88 7.97
C VAL A 314 15.65 20.30 9.43
N ILE A 315 16.41 21.30 9.89
CA ILE A 315 16.27 21.88 11.23
C ILE A 315 15.68 23.29 11.09
N SER A 316 14.59 23.55 11.83
CA SER A 316 14.02 24.90 11.95
C SER A 316 14.94 25.84 12.74
N LYS A 317 14.66 27.16 12.68
CA LYS A 317 15.37 28.17 13.48
C LYS A 317 15.23 27.95 14.98
N GLU A 318 14.22 27.22 15.40
CA GLU A 318 13.95 26.84 16.80
C GLU A 318 14.69 25.55 17.22
N GLY A 319 15.52 24.98 16.33
CA GLY A 319 16.23 23.74 16.58
C GLY A 319 15.39 22.47 16.46
N ILE A 320 14.17 22.56 15.91
CA ILE A 320 13.26 21.41 15.76
C ILE A 320 13.53 20.73 14.42
N PRO A 321 13.94 19.45 14.40
CA PRO A 321 14.09 18.69 13.17
C PRO A 321 12.73 18.23 12.64
N PHE A 322 12.55 18.30 11.32
CA PHE A 322 11.35 17.78 10.64
C PHE A 322 11.69 17.32 9.22
N GLU A 323 10.90 16.37 8.70
CA GLU A 323 11.05 15.86 7.33
C GLU A 323 10.14 16.65 6.37
N VAL A 324 10.67 16.94 5.19
CA VAL A 324 9.92 17.48 4.05
C VAL A 324 9.98 16.45 2.92
N GLN A 325 8.80 16.07 2.43
CA GLN A 325 8.61 15.20 1.28
C GLN A 325 8.11 16.04 0.11
N ILE A 326 8.80 15.98 -1.03
CA ILE A 326 8.46 16.78 -2.20
C ILE A 326 8.21 15.85 -3.37
N ARG A 327 7.07 16.02 -4.07
CA ARG A 327 6.67 15.15 -5.18
C ARG A 327 5.64 15.81 -6.08
N THR A 328 5.44 15.29 -7.28
CA THR A 328 4.35 15.74 -8.16
C THR A 328 3.00 15.14 -7.75
N TRP A 329 1.90 15.67 -8.30
CA TRP A 329 0.57 15.10 -8.11
C TRP A 329 0.49 13.65 -8.59
N GLU A 330 1.09 13.33 -9.73
CA GLU A 330 1.17 11.96 -10.26
C GLU A 330 1.87 11.01 -9.28
N MET A 331 3.06 11.42 -8.79
CA MET A 331 3.79 10.66 -7.77
C MET A 331 2.99 10.53 -6.47
N HIS A 332 2.23 11.58 -6.09
CA HIS A 332 1.37 11.56 -4.92
C HIS A 332 0.28 10.50 -5.04
N HIS A 333 -0.43 10.48 -6.16
CA HIS A 333 -1.47 9.49 -6.39
C HIS A 333 -0.92 8.07 -6.47
N THR A 334 0.19 7.88 -7.19
CA THR A 334 0.88 6.59 -7.26
C THR A 334 1.33 6.11 -5.88
N ALA A 335 1.88 7.00 -5.04
CA ALA A 335 2.32 6.64 -3.69
C ALA A 335 1.18 6.31 -2.73
N GLU A 336 -0.02 6.91 -2.89
CA GLU A 336 -1.16 6.68 -1.98
C GLU A 336 -2.02 5.47 -2.40
N TYR A 337 -2.24 5.29 -3.71
CA TYR A 337 -3.17 4.30 -4.27
C TYR A 337 -2.48 3.19 -5.07
N GLY A 338 -1.17 3.32 -5.35
CA GLY A 338 -0.38 2.30 -6.03
C GLY A 338 -0.96 1.91 -7.37
N ILE A 339 -1.12 0.60 -7.57
CA ILE A 339 -1.67 0.06 -8.82
C ILE A 339 -3.10 0.56 -9.11
N ALA A 340 -3.90 0.85 -8.09
CA ALA A 340 -5.26 1.37 -8.27
C ALA A 340 -5.26 2.79 -8.89
N ALA A 341 -4.20 3.58 -8.74
CA ALA A 341 -4.08 4.89 -9.37
C ALA A 341 -4.16 4.80 -10.90
N HIS A 342 -3.70 3.69 -11.48
CA HIS A 342 -3.76 3.46 -12.93
C HIS A 342 -5.21 3.43 -13.47
N TRP A 343 -6.16 2.88 -12.71
CA TRP A 343 -7.58 2.90 -13.08
C TRP A 343 -8.20 4.30 -12.95
N LYS A 344 -7.66 5.14 -12.07
CA LYS A 344 -8.15 6.53 -11.89
C LYS A 344 -7.83 7.42 -13.08
N TYR A 345 -6.70 7.21 -13.78
CA TYR A 345 -6.23 8.05 -14.87
C TYR A 345 -6.57 7.56 -16.29
N LYS A 346 -6.82 6.26 -16.48
CA LYS A 346 -6.99 5.66 -17.83
C LYS A 346 -8.20 6.18 -18.63
N LEU A 347 -9.15 6.86 -18.00
CA LEU A 347 -10.38 7.37 -18.65
C LEU A 347 -10.41 8.90 -18.85
N GLY A 348 -9.42 9.65 -18.37
CA GLY A 348 -9.42 11.12 -18.42
C GLY A 348 -8.33 11.78 -19.27
N MET A 349 -7.29 11.05 -19.69
CA MET A 349 -6.19 11.60 -20.49
C MET A 349 -5.83 10.69 -21.67
N THR A 350 -6.39 10.99 -22.84
CA THR A 350 -5.82 10.66 -24.16
C THR A 350 -4.56 11.49 -24.38
N SER A 351 -3.49 11.23 -23.67
CA SER A 351 -2.15 11.71 -23.96
C SER A 351 -1.29 10.49 -24.22
N GLY A 352 -1.16 10.17 -25.51
CA GLY A 352 -0.51 8.97 -26.02
C GLY A 352 1.00 8.99 -25.85
N ASN A 353 1.51 8.59 -24.70
CA ASN A 353 2.93 8.20 -24.55
C ASN A 353 3.20 7.32 -23.31
N GLU A 354 2.21 6.76 -22.66
CA GLU A 354 2.50 5.69 -21.69
C GLU A 354 2.59 4.34 -22.44
N LYS A 355 3.78 3.76 -22.40
CA LYS A 355 4.01 2.41 -22.91
C LYS A 355 3.10 1.43 -22.16
N PRO A 356 2.48 0.44 -22.84
CA PRO A 356 1.71 -0.66 -22.24
C PRO A 356 2.51 -1.47 -21.18
N ASP A 357 3.81 -1.29 -21.16
CA ASP A 357 4.80 -1.95 -20.30
C ASP A 357 4.65 -1.72 -18.79
N SER A 358 3.93 -0.66 -18.34
CA SER A 358 3.97 -0.32 -16.90
C SER A 358 3.12 -1.24 -16.01
N LEU A 359 1.94 -1.67 -16.45
CA LEU A 359 1.09 -2.61 -15.69
C LEU A 359 1.64 -4.03 -15.77
N GLU A 360 2.08 -4.43 -16.96
CA GLU A 360 2.64 -5.76 -17.23
C GLU A 360 3.96 -5.97 -16.45
N GLY A 361 4.84 -4.98 -16.40
CA GLY A 361 6.02 -4.99 -15.56
C GLY A 361 5.73 -5.05 -14.06
N ARG A 362 4.64 -4.37 -13.61
CA ARG A 362 4.19 -4.42 -12.20
C ARG A 362 3.65 -5.80 -11.79
N LEU A 363 3.16 -6.59 -12.74
CA LEU A 363 2.64 -7.94 -12.50
C LEU A 363 3.67 -9.04 -12.80
N GLN A 364 4.80 -8.69 -13.42
CA GLN A 364 5.86 -9.65 -13.78
C GLN A 364 6.38 -10.41 -12.55
N TRP A 365 6.49 -9.75 -11.41
CA TRP A 365 6.91 -10.40 -10.17
C TRP A 365 5.95 -11.52 -9.73
N ILE A 366 4.64 -11.35 -9.97
CA ILE A 366 3.63 -12.39 -9.67
C ILE A 366 3.86 -13.59 -10.56
N ARG A 367 4.08 -13.35 -11.87
CA ARG A 367 4.38 -14.43 -12.82
C ARG A 367 5.68 -15.13 -12.46
N ASN A 368 6.74 -14.37 -12.18
CA ASN A 368 8.03 -14.94 -11.76
C ASN A 368 7.90 -15.78 -10.48
N MET A 369 7.08 -15.34 -9.52
CA MET A 369 6.80 -16.13 -8.32
C MET A 369 6.06 -17.43 -8.63
N LEU A 370 5.06 -17.39 -9.53
CA LEU A 370 4.30 -18.57 -9.94
C LEU A 370 5.17 -19.53 -10.78
N ASP A 371 6.05 -19.01 -11.64
CA ASP A 371 6.97 -19.80 -12.47
C ASP A 371 8.03 -20.52 -11.61
N ASN A 372 8.62 -19.82 -10.65
CA ASN A 372 9.57 -20.41 -9.69
C ASN A 372 8.93 -21.51 -8.82
N GLN A 373 7.61 -21.47 -8.64
CA GLN A 373 6.84 -22.45 -7.88
C GLN A 373 6.73 -23.80 -8.57
N SER A 374 6.78 -23.84 -9.92
CA SER A 374 6.70 -25.09 -10.69
C SER A 374 7.94 -25.99 -10.46
N GLU A 375 9.02 -25.46 -9.88
CA GLU A 375 10.28 -26.15 -9.66
C GLU A 375 10.48 -26.65 -8.21
N SER A 376 9.67 -26.17 -7.21
CA SER A 376 9.80 -26.60 -5.81
C SER A 376 8.54 -27.32 -5.32
N GLU A 377 8.68 -28.56 -4.83
CA GLU A 377 7.61 -29.35 -4.22
C GLU A 377 7.33 -28.96 -2.75
N ASP A 378 8.17 -28.11 -2.12
CA ASP A 378 8.06 -27.75 -0.70
C ASP A 378 7.30 -26.44 -0.50
N ILE A 379 6.11 -26.55 0.11
CA ILE A 379 5.22 -25.44 0.46
C ILE A 379 5.91 -24.44 1.43
N THR A 380 6.81 -24.90 2.28
CA THR A 380 7.50 -24.08 3.27
C THR A 380 8.50 -23.14 2.60
N ASP A 381 9.21 -23.62 1.59
CA ASP A 381 10.14 -22.82 0.79
C ASP A 381 9.43 -21.75 -0.03
N LEU A 382 8.23 -22.06 -0.53
CA LEU A 382 7.37 -21.11 -1.21
C LEU A 382 6.98 -19.94 -0.28
N VAL A 383 6.49 -20.22 0.93
CA VAL A 383 6.13 -19.18 1.91
C VAL A 383 7.33 -18.32 2.25
N ARG A 384 8.48 -18.95 2.41
CA ARG A 384 9.73 -18.25 2.73
C ARG A 384 10.17 -17.34 1.59
N SER A 385 10.14 -17.81 0.36
CA SER A 385 10.45 -17.03 -0.84
C SER A 385 9.50 -15.86 -0.98
N ILE A 386 8.19 -16.10 -0.87
CA ILE A 386 7.17 -15.03 -0.95
C ILE A 386 7.35 -14.01 0.18
N LYS A 387 7.60 -14.43 1.42
CA LYS A 387 7.86 -13.50 2.54
C LYS A 387 9.13 -12.68 2.32
N THR A 388 10.16 -13.26 1.74
CA THR A 388 11.41 -12.57 1.39
C THR A 388 11.17 -11.53 0.27
N ASP A 389 10.44 -11.90 -0.77
CA ASP A 389 10.14 -11.02 -1.90
C ASP A 389 9.12 -9.91 -1.54
N LEU A 390 8.28 -10.17 -0.54
CA LEU A 390 7.35 -9.16 0.02
C LEU A 390 7.99 -8.31 1.12
N ALA A 391 9.27 -8.52 1.47
CA ALA A 391 9.94 -7.76 2.52
C ALA A 391 9.94 -6.25 2.19
N PRO A 392 9.51 -5.38 3.13
CA PRO A 392 9.33 -3.96 2.86
C PRO A 392 10.64 -3.16 2.81
N GLU A 393 11.76 -3.75 3.25
CA GLU A 393 13.06 -3.09 3.31
C GLU A 393 13.95 -3.57 2.16
N GLU A 394 14.48 -2.59 1.42
CA GLU A 394 15.30 -2.81 0.23
C GLU A 394 16.70 -2.23 0.41
N VAL A 395 17.68 -2.87 -0.21
CA VAL A 395 19.04 -2.39 -0.34
C VAL A 395 19.30 -2.04 -1.79
N PHE A 396 19.81 -0.83 -2.04
CA PHE A 396 20.19 -0.39 -3.38
C PHE A 396 21.68 -0.64 -3.57
N VAL A 397 22.03 -1.44 -4.57
CA VAL A 397 23.40 -1.77 -4.92
C VAL A 397 23.71 -1.21 -6.30
N PHE A 398 24.81 -0.49 -6.44
CA PHE A 398 25.22 0.10 -7.71
C PHE A 398 26.22 -0.80 -8.41
N THR A 399 26.02 -1.01 -9.71
CA THR A 399 27.05 -1.65 -10.55
C THR A 399 28.15 -0.65 -10.90
N PRO A 400 29.36 -1.09 -11.32
CA PRO A 400 30.40 -0.19 -11.79
C PRO A 400 29.98 0.65 -13.02
N LYS A 401 28.92 0.26 -13.72
CA LYS A 401 28.34 1.00 -14.85
C LYS A 401 27.34 2.06 -14.42
N GLY A 402 27.00 2.12 -13.12
CA GLY A 402 26.03 3.05 -12.57
C GLY A 402 24.57 2.52 -12.55
N ASP A 403 24.35 1.26 -12.97
CA ASP A 403 23.01 0.66 -12.85
C ASP A 403 22.67 0.41 -11.39
N VAL A 404 21.42 0.67 -11.01
CA VAL A 404 20.92 0.44 -9.66
C VAL A 404 20.16 -0.87 -9.62
N ILE A 405 20.59 -1.79 -8.74
CA ILE A 405 19.91 -3.05 -8.50
C ILE A 405 19.31 -3.03 -7.09
N ASN A 406 18.00 -3.23 -7.02
CA ASN A 406 17.28 -3.29 -5.76
C ASN A 406 17.19 -4.74 -5.29
N LEU A 407 17.58 -4.97 -4.05
CA LEU A 407 17.51 -6.28 -3.41
C LEU A 407 16.77 -6.19 -2.08
N PRO A 408 16.08 -7.26 -1.63
CA PRO A 408 15.52 -7.32 -0.29
C PRO A 408 16.61 -7.15 0.79
N MET A 409 16.25 -6.53 1.93
CA MET A 409 17.14 -6.45 3.10
C MET A 409 17.53 -7.86 3.55
N GLY A 410 18.82 -8.09 3.78
CA GLY A 410 19.38 -9.40 4.12
C GLY A 410 19.84 -10.22 2.94
N SER A 411 19.70 -9.71 1.70
CA SER A 411 20.30 -10.32 0.52
C SER A 411 21.81 -10.38 0.63
N THR A 412 22.37 -11.44 0.09
CA THR A 412 23.81 -11.72 0.06
C THR A 412 24.45 -11.21 -1.23
N VAL A 413 25.78 -11.27 -1.29
CA VAL A 413 26.54 -10.97 -2.52
C VAL A 413 26.22 -11.96 -3.65
N ILE A 414 25.76 -13.16 -3.29
CA ILE A 414 25.33 -14.18 -4.26
C ILE A 414 24.03 -13.75 -4.92
N ASP A 415 23.05 -13.29 -4.12
CA ASP A 415 21.78 -12.77 -4.64
C ASP A 415 22.00 -11.61 -5.59
N PHE A 416 22.95 -10.70 -5.27
CA PHE A 416 23.34 -9.61 -6.16
C PHE A 416 23.90 -10.11 -7.48
N ALA A 417 24.79 -11.11 -7.47
CA ALA A 417 25.38 -11.67 -8.68
C ALA A 417 24.34 -12.33 -9.60
N TYR A 418 23.37 -13.04 -9.02
CA TYR A 418 22.25 -13.62 -9.76
C TYR A 418 21.26 -12.55 -10.27
N ALA A 419 21.04 -11.48 -9.52
CA ALA A 419 20.20 -10.36 -9.95
C ALA A 419 20.79 -9.62 -11.16
N ILE A 420 22.12 -9.61 -11.33
CA ILE A 420 22.76 -9.09 -12.53
C ILE A 420 22.49 -10.02 -13.71
N HIS A 421 22.85 -11.27 -13.59
CA HIS A 421 22.62 -12.32 -14.59
C HIS A 421 23.02 -13.69 -14.03
N SER A 422 22.26 -14.74 -14.36
CA SER A 422 22.57 -16.12 -13.92
C SER A 422 23.97 -16.59 -14.30
N ALA A 423 24.49 -16.21 -15.47
CA ALA A 423 25.86 -16.52 -15.88
C ALA A 423 26.93 -15.84 -15.00
N VAL A 424 26.62 -14.68 -14.39
CA VAL A 424 27.49 -14.00 -13.43
C VAL A 424 27.43 -14.74 -12.09
N GLY A 425 26.25 -15.03 -11.60
CA GLY A 425 26.04 -15.79 -10.35
C GLY A 425 26.74 -17.15 -10.38
N ASN A 426 26.58 -17.92 -11.47
CA ASN A 426 27.18 -19.25 -11.64
C ASN A 426 28.72 -19.24 -11.73
N ARG A 427 29.34 -18.10 -12.02
CA ARG A 427 30.81 -17.96 -12.19
C ARG A 427 31.46 -17.06 -11.15
N MET A 428 30.69 -16.52 -10.22
CA MET A 428 31.20 -15.62 -9.19
C MET A 428 32.16 -16.35 -8.25
N ILE A 429 33.35 -15.81 -8.08
CA ILE A 429 34.37 -16.30 -7.15
C ILE A 429 34.44 -15.35 -5.93
N CYS A 430 34.42 -14.05 -6.17
CA CYS A 430 34.40 -13.02 -5.12
C CYS A 430 33.70 -11.74 -5.62
N LEU A 431 33.39 -10.84 -4.69
CA LEU A 431 32.87 -9.50 -4.96
C LEU A 431 33.77 -8.47 -4.26
N LEU A 432 34.25 -7.48 -5.01
CA LEU A 432 35.02 -6.38 -4.47
C LEU A 432 34.09 -5.18 -4.28
N TYR A 433 34.05 -4.63 -3.07
CA TYR A 433 33.30 -3.42 -2.74
C TYR A 433 34.15 -2.18 -2.98
N THR A 434 33.69 -1.23 -3.78
CA THR A 434 34.50 -0.11 -4.28
C THR A 434 34.97 0.88 -3.21
N SER A 435 34.33 0.93 -2.02
CA SER A 435 34.80 1.76 -0.92
C SER A 435 36.07 1.22 -0.24
N ASP A 436 36.31 -0.09 -0.34
CA ASP A 436 37.47 -0.75 0.26
C ASP A 436 38.61 -0.93 -0.78
N ALA A 437 38.31 -0.79 -2.06
CA ALA A 437 39.27 -0.99 -3.16
C ALA A 437 40.40 0.07 -3.20
N ALA A 438 40.27 1.17 -2.43
CA ALA A 438 41.34 2.17 -2.32
C ALA A 438 42.40 1.82 -1.27
N ASP A 439 42.05 0.99 -0.28
CA ASP A 439 42.95 0.60 0.83
C ASP A 439 43.60 -0.79 0.62
N ASP A 440 43.03 -1.65 -0.27
CA ASP A 440 43.53 -3.01 -0.51
C ASP A 440 44.43 -3.17 -1.76
N LEU A 441 45.06 -2.10 -2.22
CA LEU A 441 46.13 -2.19 -3.24
C LEU A 441 47.45 -2.75 -2.70
N ILE A 442 47.42 -3.54 -1.61
CA ILE A 442 48.58 -4.27 -1.12
C ILE A 442 48.15 -5.74 -0.91
N GLY A 443 48.33 -6.54 -1.95
CA GLY A 443 48.35 -7.98 -1.74
C GLY A 443 47.73 -8.84 -2.84
N VAL A 444 48.53 -9.10 -3.90
CA VAL A 444 48.61 -10.27 -4.81
C VAL A 444 47.31 -10.78 -5.42
#